data_1950a4372cfaf6c3c5821f7047a21781
#
_entry.id   1950a4372cfaf6c3c5821f7047a21781
#
_cell.length_a   1.000
_cell.length_b   1.000
_cell.length_c   1.000
_cell.angle_alpha   90.00
_cell.angle_beta   90.00
_cell.angle_gamma   90.00
#
_symmetry.space_group_name_H-M   'P 1'
#
loop_
_entity.id
_entity.type
_entity.pdbx_description
1 polymer ?
#
loop_
_entity_poly.entity_id
_entity_poly.type
_entity_poly.pdbx_seq_one_letter_code
_entity_poly.pdbx_strand_id
1 'polypeptide(L)'
;MKTIIVALLSMVFFVNNTNAQGTEESIHRVGVVINQDYFLKFVKPGLNQDRNYTMGAALPVFQYAKMGEKGWVYAPHRFLAKSILGKSVTNYRLADATVMLANTTFTPLYLGNLHDPESEYKRKNDRPFASLNFIGTSFGVKQDSGNELLSIGINVGAIGLDVSKAFQTTVHRDHWFGTVADIPYGWEDQISDGGEPTLLVSGKYDWLIVGKSDGSGNNKGNFQLSANTELRLGYYVSGSAGINTRVGLLDKRNWGMNTLPISSGYSIVSSQKNPFELFLMGGLKGNSWLYNALLMGQFRNSPYTLSFKQLNKFTMEWNLGVGTKIPFCKNRAIRASVMAVGRSPEFSTVKEFERWHSWADLQLYYEW
;
A
#
# COMPACT_ATOMS: atom_id res chain seq x y z
N MET A 1 10.74 14.59 16.00
CA MET A 1 10.81 13.11 15.99
C MET A 1 10.44 12.49 17.34
N LYS A 2 11.06 12.86 18.47
CA LYS A 2 10.71 12.31 19.80
C LYS A 2 9.23 12.46 20.14
N THR A 3 8.61 13.59 19.84
CA THR A 3 7.20 13.87 20.14
C THR A 3 6.22 13.02 19.32
N ILE A 4 6.54 12.71 18.04
CA ILE A 4 5.72 11.87 17.17
C ILE A 4 5.79 10.41 17.61
N ILE A 5 6.98 9.94 18.01
CA ILE A 5 7.17 8.57 18.51
C ILE A 5 6.46 8.39 19.85
N VAL A 6 6.48 9.40 20.71
CA VAL A 6 5.76 9.39 22.01
C VAL A 6 4.24 9.43 21.77
N ALA A 7 3.74 10.19 20.81
CA ALA A 7 2.32 10.22 20.46
C ALA A 7 1.85 8.87 19.87
N LEU A 8 2.66 8.22 19.05
CA LEU A 8 2.38 6.87 18.52
C LEU A 8 2.41 5.81 19.62
N LEU A 9 3.35 5.89 20.55
CA LEU A 9 3.43 4.99 21.71
C LEU A 9 2.29 5.24 22.69
N SER A 10 1.86 6.48 22.92
CA SER A 10 0.73 6.78 23.82
C SER A 10 -0.62 6.33 23.25
N MET A 11 -0.83 6.32 21.93
CA MET A 11 -2.04 5.73 21.33
C MET A 11 -2.16 4.21 21.56
N VAL A 12 -1.05 3.49 21.71
CA VAL A 12 -1.05 2.04 22.00
C VAL A 12 -1.57 1.74 23.42
N PHE A 13 -1.43 2.68 24.38
CA PHE A 13 -1.84 2.48 25.77
C PHE A 13 -3.31 2.80 26.08
N PHE A 14 -4.03 3.47 25.18
CA PHE A 14 -5.43 3.85 25.40
C PHE A 14 -6.49 2.84 24.92
N VAL A 15 -6.09 1.69 24.39
CA VAL A 15 -7.03 0.64 23.99
C VAL A 15 -7.41 -0.18 25.21
N ASN A 16 -8.41 0.27 25.93
CA ASN A 16 -8.97 -0.42 27.08
C ASN A 16 -9.63 -1.76 26.69
N ASN A 17 -9.41 -2.77 27.52
CA ASN A 17 -9.97 -4.11 27.45
C ASN A 17 -11.51 -4.08 27.28
N THR A 18 -11.99 -4.38 26.11
CA THR A 18 -13.38 -4.85 25.95
C THR A 18 -13.36 -6.36 25.96
N ASN A 19 -13.86 -6.96 27.05
CA ASN A 19 -14.10 -8.38 27.16
C ASN A 19 -15.16 -8.80 26.11
N ALA A 20 -14.74 -9.48 25.07
CA ALA A 20 -15.63 -10.14 24.12
C ALA A 20 -15.72 -11.62 24.49
N GLN A 21 -16.85 -12.03 25.04
CA GLN A 21 -17.22 -13.44 25.15
C GLN A 21 -17.78 -13.93 23.81
N GLY A 22 -17.22 -15.01 23.29
CA GLY A 22 -17.85 -15.94 22.35
C GLY A 22 -17.55 -15.78 20.87
N THR A 23 -17.11 -16.88 20.26
CA THR A 23 -16.98 -17.24 18.84
C THR A 23 -15.92 -16.48 18.04
N GLU A 24 -14.90 -17.23 17.61
CA GLU A 24 -13.76 -16.81 16.77
C GLU A 24 -13.25 -15.39 17.10
N GLU A 25 -12.20 -15.33 17.93
CA GLU A 25 -11.62 -14.06 18.37
C GLU A 25 -11.15 -13.25 17.14
N SER A 26 -11.89 -12.21 16.81
CA SER A 26 -11.48 -11.25 15.78
C SER A 26 -10.23 -10.53 16.27
N ILE A 27 -9.13 -10.67 15.58
CA ILE A 27 -7.88 -9.95 15.86
C ILE A 27 -8.07 -8.48 15.50
N HIS A 28 -7.71 -7.62 16.44
CA HIS A 28 -7.64 -6.19 16.24
C HIS A 28 -6.19 -5.79 16.00
N ARG A 29 -5.96 -4.80 15.17
CA ARG A 29 -4.62 -4.30 14.87
C ARG A 29 -4.61 -2.80 14.81
N VAL A 30 -3.48 -2.24 15.26
CA VAL A 30 -3.08 -0.87 14.94
C VAL A 30 -1.66 -0.91 14.43
N GLY A 31 -1.36 -0.10 13.43
CA GLY A 31 -0.03 -0.13 12.87
C GLY A 31 0.28 1.05 11.97
N VAL A 32 1.44 0.93 11.35
CA VAL A 32 2.00 1.90 10.43
C VAL A 32 2.56 1.19 9.22
N VAL A 33 2.44 1.84 8.06
CA VAL A 33 3.06 1.42 6.81
C VAL A 33 3.84 2.60 6.26
N ILE A 34 5.11 2.38 5.91
CA ILE A 34 5.99 3.38 5.33
C ILE A 34 6.61 2.78 4.07
N ASN A 35 6.39 3.45 2.95
CA ASN A 35 7.09 3.18 1.70
C ASN A 35 8.12 4.28 1.50
N GLN A 36 9.36 3.92 1.22
CA GLN A 36 10.43 4.90 1.05
C GLN A 36 11.56 4.34 0.19
N ASP A 37 11.98 5.08 -0.83
CA ASP A 37 13.07 4.70 -1.70
C ASP A 37 14.45 4.80 -1.01
N TYR A 38 14.61 5.74 -0.09
CA TYR A 38 15.83 5.94 0.68
C TYR A 38 16.31 4.67 1.42
N PHE A 39 15.40 3.87 1.96
CA PHE A 39 15.78 2.68 2.72
C PHE A 39 16.47 1.60 1.89
N LEU A 40 16.34 1.63 0.56
CA LEU A 40 17.08 0.73 -0.31
C LEU A 40 18.58 1.02 -0.36
N LYS A 41 19.02 2.21 0.06
CA LYS A 41 20.44 2.55 0.23
C LYS A 41 21.15 1.57 1.17
N PHE A 42 20.45 1.04 2.18
CA PHE A 42 21.02 0.05 3.09
C PHE A 42 21.21 -1.33 2.44
N VAL A 43 20.48 -1.62 1.36
CA VAL A 43 20.64 -2.86 0.58
C VAL A 43 21.72 -2.69 -0.47
N LYS A 44 21.69 -1.58 -1.22
CA LYS A 44 22.69 -1.21 -2.22
C LYS A 44 22.69 0.33 -2.41
N PRO A 45 23.80 1.02 -2.13
CA PRO A 45 23.85 2.48 -2.16
C PRO A 45 23.38 3.14 -3.46
N GLY A 46 23.56 2.50 -4.61
CA GLY A 46 23.13 3.04 -5.91
C GLY A 46 21.64 2.86 -6.23
N LEU A 47 20.85 2.22 -5.35
CA LEU A 47 19.41 2.04 -5.55
C LEU A 47 18.59 3.23 -5.07
N ASN A 48 19.14 4.07 -4.18
CA ASN A 48 18.46 5.28 -3.73
C ASN A 48 18.58 6.38 -4.79
N GLN A 49 17.48 6.85 -5.33
CA GLN A 49 17.46 7.83 -6.40
C GLN A 49 16.35 8.87 -6.28
N ASP A 50 15.75 9.05 -5.11
CA ASP A 50 14.71 10.06 -4.77
C ASP A 50 13.89 10.51 -5.99
N ARG A 51 13.20 9.55 -6.62
CA ARG A 51 12.46 9.74 -7.88
C ARG A 51 11.35 8.74 -8.07
N ASN A 52 10.36 9.09 -8.87
CA ASN A 52 9.14 8.33 -9.15
C ASN A 52 8.29 8.17 -7.88
N TYR A 53 8.17 6.98 -7.31
CA TYR A 53 7.50 6.77 -6.02
C TYR A 53 8.50 7.02 -4.89
N THR A 54 8.56 8.26 -4.45
CA THR A 54 9.53 8.71 -3.45
C THR A 54 9.16 8.26 -2.07
N MET A 55 7.88 8.42 -1.70
CA MET A 55 7.40 8.09 -0.36
C MET A 55 5.91 7.76 -0.35
N GLY A 56 5.54 6.89 0.57
CA GLY A 56 4.17 6.69 1.02
C GLY A 56 4.14 6.42 2.52
N ALA A 57 3.15 6.93 3.21
CA ALA A 57 2.92 6.66 4.61
C ALA A 57 1.43 6.44 4.88
N ALA A 58 1.09 5.40 5.61
CA ALA A 58 -0.23 5.20 6.19
C ALA A 58 -0.10 5.17 7.71
N LEU A 59 -0.63 6.19 8.37
CA LEU A 59 -0.47 6.49 9.79
C LEU A 59 -1.75 7.17 10.31
N PRO A 60 -2.53 6.56 11.20
CA PRO A 60 -2.51 5.16 11.61
C PRO A 60 -3.21 4.24 10.61
N VAL A 61 -2.95 2.94 10.72
CA VAL A 61 -3.75 1.88 10.10
C VAL A 61 -4.47 1.14 11.21
N PHE A 62 -5.80 1.21 11.22
CA PHE A 62 -6.64 0.47 12.17
C PHE A 62 -7.35 -0.65 11.46
N GLN A 63 -7.29 -1.85 12.04
CA GLN A 63 -8.03 -3.00 11.56
C GLN A 63 -8.89 -3.56 12.70
N TYR A 64 -10.19 -3.63 12.42
CA TYR A 64 -11.19 -4.10 13.37
C TYR A 64 -12.37 -4.75 12.63
N ALA A 65 -12.39 -6.07 12.58
CA ALA A 65 -13.35 -6.82 11.77
C ALA A 65 -14.81 -6.43 12.04
N LYS A 66 -15.21 -6.27 13.32
CA LYS A 66 -16.59 -5.90 13.68
C LYS A 66 -17.07 -4.57 13.10
N MET A 67 -16.18 -3.62 12.76
CA MET A 67 -16.58 -2.40 12.06
C MET A 67 -17.19 -2.71 10.69
N GLY A 68 -16.67 -3.72 10.01
CA GLY A 68 -17.15 -4.14 8.69
C GLY A 68 -18.56 -4.70 8.70
N GLU A 69 -19.00 -5.34 9.78
CA GLU A 69 -20.32 -5.97 9.87
C GLU A 69 -21.46 -4.96 9.90
N LYS A 70 -21.33 -3.92 10.73
CA LYS A 70 -22.44 -2.99 11.04
C LYS A 70 -22.13 -1.54 10.72
N GLY A 71 -20.85 -1.17 10.51
CA GLY A 71 -20.46 0.19 10.21
C GLY A 71 -21.08 0.69 8.90
N TRP A 72 -21.73 1.84 8.92
CA TRP A 72 -22.35 2.44 7.73
C TRP A 72 -21.30 2.76 6.64
N VAL A 73 -20.08 3.12 7.03
CA VAL A 73 -18.95 3.36 6.10
C VAL A 73 -18.65 2.14 5.23
N TYR A 74 -18.92 0.93 5.72
CA TYR A 74 -18.69 -0.32 4.99
C TYR A 74 -19.91 -0.80 4.20
N ALA A 75 -21.02 -0.07 4.19
CA ALA A 75 -22.19 -0.44 3.39
C ALA A 75 -21.90 -0.56 1.89
N PRO A 76 -21.17 0.37 1.24
CA PRO A 76 -20.77 0.22 -0.16
C PRO A 76 -19.88 -1.01 -0.40
N HIS A 77 -18.95 -1.31 0.52
CA HIS A 77 -18.07 -2.48 0.41
C HIS A 77 -18.86 -3.79 0.47
N ARG A 78 -19.81 -3.91 1.42
CA ARG A 78 -20.69 -5.09 1.53
C ARG A 78 -21.56 -5.27 0.30
N PHE A 79 -22.08 -4.17 -0.24
CA PHE A 79 -22.85 -4.19 -1.48
C PHE A 79 -22.00 -4.70 -2.66
N LEU A 80 -20.80 -4.17 -2.86
CA LEU A 80 -19.89 -4.60 -3.91
C LEU A 80 -19.47 -6.06 -3.74
N ALA A 81 -19.08 -6.48 -2.52
CA ALA A 81 -18.72 -7.86 -2.24
C ALA A 81 -19.87 -8.82 -2.56
N LYS A 82 -21.12 -8.48 -2.14
CA LYS A 82 -22.32 -9.26 -2.47
C LYS A 82 -22.58 -9.30 -3.97
N SER A 83 -22.38 -8.19 -4.68
CA SER A 83 -22.57 -8.11 -6.15
C SER A 83 -21.57 -8.98 -6.90
N ILE A 84 -20.31 -9.02 -6.45
CA ILE A 84 -19.26 -9.83 -7.06
C ILE A 84 -19.47 -11.33 -6.77
N LEU A 85 -19.72 -11.68 -5.52
CA LEU A 85 -19.85 -13.08 -5.09
C LEU A 85 -21.23 -13.69 -5.42
N GLY A 86 -22.25 -12.86 -5.62
CA GLY A 86 -23.60 -13.33 -5.91
C GLY A 86 -24.14 -14.28 -4.83
N LYS A 87 -24.65 -15.45 -5.24
CA LYS A 87 -25.15 -16.48 -4.33
C LYS A 87 -24.07 -17.12 -3.47
N SER A 88 -22.81 -17.10 -3.91
CA SER A 88 -21.68 -17.68 -3.18
C SER A 88 -21.30 -16.87 -1.93
N VAL A 89 -21.86 -15.67 -1.74
CA VAL A 89 -21.57 -14.83 -0.56
C VAL A 89 -21.84 -15.54 0.77
N THR A 90 -22.76 -16.50 0.82
CA THR A 90 -23.07 -17.30 2.00
C THR A 90 -21.92 -18.19 2.48
N ASN A 91 -20.97 -18.48 1.60
CA ASN A 91 -19.78 -19.29 1.88
C ASN A 91 -18.56 -18.43 2.28
N TYR A 92 -18.78 -17.13 2.52
CA TYR A 92 -17.71 -16.19 2.89
C TYR A 92 -18.06 -15.53 4.22
N ARG A 93 -17.02 -15.37 5.04
CA ARG A 93 -17.09 -14.66 6.32
C ARG A 93 -16.24 -13.42 6.27
N LEU A 94 -16.63 -12.43 7.06
CA LEU A 94 -15.81 -11.22 7.23
C LEU A 94 -14.45 -11.61 7.83
N ALA A 95 -13.39 -11.29 7.11
CA ALA A 95 -12.01 -11.52 7.54
C ALA A 95 -11.42 -10.27 8.19
N ASP A 96 -11.64 -9.09 7.59
CA ASP A 96 -11.17 -7.85 8.15
C ASP A 96 -12.00 -6.62 7.70
N ALA A 97 -11.82 -5.52 8.43
CA ALA A 97 -12.24 -4.19 8.02
C ALA A 97 -11.17 -3.19 8.50
N THR A 98 -10.63 -2.39 7.58
CA THR A 98 -9.51 -1.50 7.84
C THR A 98 -9.89 -0.06 7.51
N VAL A 99 -9.40 0.88 8.32
CA VAL A 99 -9.38 2.31 8.00
C VAL A 99 -7.97 2.84 8.16
N MET A 100 -7.54 3.70 7.25
CA MET A 100 -6.22 4.33 7.31
C MET A 100 -6.27 5.77 6.83
N LEU A 101 -5.37 6.60 7.35
CA LEU A 101 -5.02 7.90 6.79
C LEU A 101 -3.68 7.75 6.07
N ALA A 102 -3.62 8.15 4.82
CA ALA A 102 -2.43 7.92 4.00
C ALA A 102 -2.05 9.13 3.14
N ASN A 103 -0.75 9.25 2.92
CA ASN A 103 -0.15 10.14 1.94
C ASN A 103 0.75 9.33 1.01
N THR A 104 0.78 9.71 -0.25
CA THR A 104 1.79 9.21 -1.22
C THR A 104 2.35 10.36 -2.03
N THR A 105 3.66 10.31 -2.25
CA THR A 105 4.46 11.36 -2.84
C THR A 105 5.21 10.81 -4.06
N PHE A 106 5.11 11.54 -5.14
CA PHE A 106 5.81 11.23 -6.39
C PHE A 106 6.58 12.46 -6.85
N THR A 107 7.84 12.26 -7.22
CA THR A 107 8.73 13.32 -7.66
C THR A 107 9.44 12.97 -8.96
N PRO A 108 9.78 13.95 -9.81
CA PRO A 108 10.70 13.76 -10.93
C PRO A 108 12.12 13.46 -10.43
N LEU A 109 12.98 13.02 -11.33
CA LEU A 109 14.41 12.86 -11.05
C LEU A 109 15.10 14.19 -10.79
N TYR A 110 14.69 15.22 -11.53
CA TYR A 110 15.32 16.53 -11.46
C TYR A 110 14.48 17.47 -10.59
N LEU A 111 15.06 17.89 -9.48
CA LEU A 111 14.44 18.76 -8.46
C LEU A 111 14.97 20.21 -8.55
N GLY A 112 15.69 20.58 -9.62
CA GLY A 112 16.42 21.85 -9.73
C GLY A 112 15.60 23.06 -10.14
N ASN A 113 16.29 24.21 -10.28
CA ASN A 113 15.71 25.54 -10.44
C ASN A 113 14.77 25.66 -11.66
N LEU A 114 13.63 26.33 -11.43
CA LEU A 114 12.56 26.58 -12.41
C LEU A 114 12.99 27.45 -13.61
N HIS A 115 14.04 28.28 -13.46
CA HIS A 115 14.44 29.27 -14.44
C HIS A 115 15.50 28.80 -15.45
N ASP A 116 15.92 27.54 -15.35
CA ASP A 116 16.85 26.93 -16.30
C ASP A 116 16.08 26.26 -17.45
N PRO A 117 16.35 26.62 -18.74
CA PRO A 117 15.69 25.98 -19.89
C PRO A 117 15.86 24.46 -19.94
N GLU A 118 17.00 23.96 -19.48
CA GLU A 118 17.24 22.51 -19.36
C GLU A 118 16.28 21.87 -18.33
N SER A 119 15.95 22.58 -17.27
CA SER A 119 15.00 22.15 -16.25
C SER A 119 13.59 22.01 -16.81
N GLU A 120 13.16 22.93 -17.68
CA GLU A 120 11.84 22.85 -18.34
C GLU A 120 11.75 21.63 -19.25
N TYR A 121 12.80 21.35 -20.05
CA TYR A 121 12.85 20.15 -20.87
C TYR A 121 12.75 18.87 -20.03
N LYS A 122 13.49 18.77 -18.93
CA LYS A 122 13.47 17.63 -18.03
C LYS A 122 12.11 17.43 -17.39
N ARG A 123 11.46 18.51 -16.91
CA ARG A 123 10.12 18.43 -16.31
C ARG A 123 9.03 18.00 -17.29
N LYS A 124 9.10 18.44 -18.55
CA LYS A 124 8.17 18.04 -19.60
C LYS A 124 8.28 16.57 -20.00
N ASN A 125 9.46 15.97 -19.81
CA ASN A 125 9.75 14.62 -20.25
C ASN A 125 9.84 13.60 -19.10
N ASP A 126 9.92 14.04 -17.84
CA ASP A 126 9.88 13.19 -16.67
C ASP A 126 8.46 13.17 -16.07
N ARG A 127 8.25 12.40 -15.04
CA ARG A 127 7.00 12.40 -14.29
C ARG A 127 6.76 13.76 -13.62
N PRO A 128 5.51 14.22 -13.54
CA PRO A 128 5.19 15.41 -12.76
C PRO A 128 5.30 15.13 -11.25
N PHE A 129 5.46 16.20 -10.45
CA PHE A 129 5.19 16.14 -9.03
C PHE A 129 3.72 15.77 -8.78
N ALA A 130 3.47 14.92 -7.80
CA ALA A 130 2.13 14.60 -7.38
C ALA A 130 2.08 14.21 -5.89
N SER A 131 1.14 14.80 -5.18
CA SER A 131 0.81 14.50 -3.79
C SER A 131 -0.61 13.95 -3.73
N LEU A 132 -0.79 12.74 -3.20
CA LEU A 132 -2.09 12.14 -2.97
C LEU A 132 -2.30 11.90 -1.48
N ASN A 133 -3.33 12.52 -0.91
CA ASN A 133 -3.71 12.38 0.49
C ASN A 133 -5.11 11.79 0.56
N PHE A 134 -5.31 10.74 1.34
CA PHE A 134 -6.60 10.06 1.37
C PHE A 134 -6.89 9.33 2.69
N ILE A 135 -8.17 9.17 2.96
CA ILE A 135 -8.68 8.19 3.91
C ILE A 135 -9.04 6.95 3.10
N GLY A 136 -8.39 5.84 3.42
CA GLY A 136 -8.64 4.55 2.81
C GLY A 136 -9.44 3.65 3.74
N THR A 137 -10.41 2.94 3.18
CA THR A 137 -11.14 1.89 3.86
C THR A 137 -11.03 0.60 3.05
N SER A 138 -10.90 -0.53 3.74
CA SER A 138 -10.82 -1.86 3.11
C SER A 138 -11.71 -2.84 3.85
N PHE A 139 -12.32 -3.74 3.12
CA PHE A 139 -13.22 -4.76 3.61
C PHE A 139 -12.88 -6.09 2.96
N GLY A 140 -12.45 -7.06 3.77
CA GLY A 140 -12.05 -8.38 3.33
C GLY A 140 -13.02 -9.46 3.76
N VAL A 141 -13.46 -10.30 2.84
CA VAL A 141 -14.22 -11.52 3.12
C VAL A 141 -13.44 -12.74 2.64
N LYS A 142 -13.38 -13.73 3.50
CA LYS A 142 -12.64 -14.98 3.30
C LYS A 142 -13.61 -16.14 3.18
N GLN A 143 -13.39 -17.01 2.22
CA GLN A 143 -14.18 -18.22 2.04
C GLN A 143 -14.05 -19.13 3.27
N ASP A 144 -15.09 -19.89 3.61
CA ASP A 144 -15.10 -20.81 4.74
C ASP A 144 -14.00 -21.88 4.68
N SER A 145 -13.63 -22.33 3.49
CA SER A 145 -12.45 -23.19 3.28
C SER A 145 -11.14 -22.51 3.62
N GLY A 146 -11.12 -21.18 3.72
CA GLY A 146 -9.94 -20.38 3.99
C GLY A 146 -8.99 -20.17 2.81
N ASN A 147 -9.36 -20.60 1.61
CA ASN A 147 -8.47 -20.63 0.43
C ASN A 147 -8.69 -19.46 -0.54
N GLU A 148 -9.75 -18.69 -0.35
CA GLU A 148 -10.09 -17.55 -1.20
C GLU A 148 -10.39 -16.32 -0.35
N LEU A 149 -9.98 -15.16 -0.85
CA LEU A 149 -10.17 -13.87 -0.21
C LEU A 149 -10.59 -12.84 -1.24
N LEU A 150 -11.70 -12.17 -1.01
CA LEU A 150 -12.10 -10.98 -1.74
C LEU A 150 -11.90 -9.76 -0.85
N SER A 151 -11.17 -8.76 -1.35
CA SER A 151 -10.96 -7.47 -0.69
C SER A 151 -11.55 -6.36 -1.54
N ILE A 152 -12.33 -5.48 -0.91
CA ILE A 152 -12.88 -4.27 -1.53
C ILE A 152 -12.26 -3.07 -0.82
N GLY A 153 -11.63 -2.18 -1.58
CA GLY A 153 -11.03 -0.94 -1.09
C GLY A 153 -11.76 0.29 -1.63
N ILE A 154 -11.92 1.31 -0.79
CA ILE A 154 -12.41 2.64 -1.19
C ILE A 154 -11.49 3.68 -0.55
N ASN A 155 -10.84 4.50 -1.38
CA ASN A 155 -10.03 5.63 -0.96
C ASN A 155 -10.74 6.92 -1.38
N VAL A 156 -10.93 7.84 -0.44
CA VAL A 156 -11.48 9.18 -0.67
C VAL A 156 -10.45 10.20 -0.23
N GLY A 157 -10.09 11.13 -1.09
CA GLY A 157 -9.02 12.06 -0.79
C GLY A 157 -8.88 13.22 -1.74
N ALA A 158 -7.68 13.77 -1.81
CA ALA A 158 -7.33 14.85 -2.72
C ALA A 158 -5.92 14.66 -3.30
N ILE A 159 -5.78 15.03 -4.57
CA ILE A 159 -4.49 15.15 -5.26
C ILE A 159 -4.06 16.62 -5.22
N GLY A 160 -2.75 16.89 -5.06
CA GLY A 160 -2.18 18.23 -5.18
C GLY A 160 -2.25 19.10 -3.90
N LEU A 161 -2.41 18.48 -2.72
CA LEU A 161 -2.25 19.19 -1.45
C LEU A 161 -0.76 19.36 -1.09
N ASP A 162 -0.41 20.45 -0.43
CA ASP A 162 0.96 20.81 -0.04
C ASP A 162 1.61 19.90 1.03
N VAL A 163 0.96 18.84 1.45
CA VAL A 163 1.48 17.93 2.49
C VAL A 163 2.83 17.34 2.10
N SER A 164 2.95 16.81 0.88
CA SER A 164 4.21 16.23 0.37
C SER A 164 5.29 17.29 0.19
N LYS A 165 4.95 18.47 -0.34
CA LYS A 165 5.82 19.64 -0.46
C LYS A 165 6.40 20.03 0.90
N ALA A 166 5.55 20.23 1.90
CA ALA A 166 5.97 20.62 3.23
C ALA A 166 6.88 19.58 3.88
N PHE A 167 6.55 18.29 3.74
CA PHE A 167 7.36 17.20 4.30
C PHE A 167 8.72 17.11 3.62
N GLN A 168 8.77 17.04 2.27
CA GLN A 168 10.02 16.93 1.52
C GLN A 168 10.92 18.15 1.76
N THR A 169 10.37 19.36 1.72
CA THR A 169 11.12 20.59 2.02
C THR A 169 11.75 20.55 3.42
N THR A 170 11.01 20.06 4.42
CA THR A 170 11.51 19.94 5.79
C THR A 170 12.63 18.90 5.87
N VAL A 171 12.47 17.74 5.25
CA VAL A 171 13.49 16.68 5.23
C VAL A 171 14.78 17.16 4.59
N HIS A 172 14.70 17.88 3.47
CA HIS A 172 15.88 18.39 2.75
C HIS A 172 16.55 19.56 3.51
N ARG A 173 15.77 20.54 3.96
CA ARG A 173 16.29 21.71 4.71
C ARG A 173 16.97 21.31 6.01
N ASP A 174 16.39 20.37 6.76
CA ASP A 174 16.87 19.97 8.08
C ASP A 174 17.85 18.77 7.98
N HIS A 175 18.27 18.40 6.76
CA HIS A 175 19.21 17.31 6.46
C HIS A 175 18.87 15.98 7.17
N TRP A 176 17.58 15.68 7.28
CA TRP A 176 17.15 14.41 7.84
C TRP A 176 17.70 13.24 7.02
N PHE A 177 18.10 12.18 7.69
CA PHE A 177 18.68 10.98 7.08
C PHE A 177 19.99 11.24 6.28
N GLY A 178 20.69 12.36 6.52
CA GLY A 178 21.91 12.72 5.81
C GLY A 178 21.66 13.07 4.34
N THR A 179 20.48 13.57 3.99
CA THR A 179 20.19 14.12 2.68
C THR A 179 21.03 15.38 2.46
N VAL A 180 21.74 15.44 1.33
CA VAL A 180 22.57 16.58 0.91
C VAL A 180 21.90 17.31 -0.25
N ALA A 181 20.64 17.00 -0.52
CA ALA A 181 19.94 17.53 -1.67
C ALA A 181 19.39 18.94 -1.44
N ASP A 182 19.42 19.76 -2.48
CA ASP A 182 18.80 21.07 -2.50
C ASP A 182 17.30 20.99 -2.19
N ILE A 183 16.72 22.11 -1.75
CA ILE A 183 15.27 22.23 -1.56
C ILE A 183 14.61 21.95 -2.91
N PRO A 184 13.62 21.03 -2.95
CA PRO A 184 12.96 20.69 -4.21
C PRO A 184 12.16 21.87 -4.76
N TYR A 185 12.44 22.26 -6.00
CA TYR A 185 11.67 23.25 -6.74
C TYR A 185 10.70 22.53 -7.70
N GLY A 186 9.53 23.13 -7.93
CA GLY A 186 8.54 22.66 -8.91
C GLY A 186 7.30 22.04 -8.28
N TRP A 187 7.16 22.06 -6.96
CA TRP A 187 5.94 21.62 -6.28
C TRP A 187 4.71 22.52 -6.60
N GLU A 188 4.92 23.77 -6.98
CA GLU A 188 3.89 24.69 -7.48
C GLU A 188 3.30 24.27 -8.83
N ASP A 189 4.01 23.39 -9.54
CA ASP A 189 3.59 22.80 -10.80
C ASP A 189 3.07 21.37 -10.65
N GLN A 190 2.81 20.92 -9.42
CA GLN A 190 2.31 19.58 -9.15
C GLN A 190 0.95 19.33 -9.81
N ILE A 191 0.63 18.07 -10.04
CA ILE A 191 -0.71 17.70 -10.52
C ILE A 191 -1.76 18.19 -9.54
N SER A 192 -2.76 18.94 -10.07
CA SER A 192 -3.93 19.45 -9.33
C SER A 192 -3.53 20.34 -8.15
N ASP A 193 -2.51 21.20 -8.32
CA ASP A 193 -2.03 22.10 -7.26
C ASP A 193 -3.18 22.87 -6.56
N GLY A 194 -3.09 23.00 -5.24
CA GLY A 194 -4.14 23.56 -4.39
C GLY A 194 -5.25 22.56 -4.02
N GLY A 195 -5.14 21.32 -4.42
CA GLY A 195 -6.02 20.22 -4.00
C GLY A 195 -7.21 19.98 -4.94
N GLU A 196 -7.40 18.76 -5.36
CA GLU A 196 -8.52 18.30 -6.16
C GLU A 196 -9.12 17.02 -5.56
N PRO A 197 -10.43 16.96 -5.26
CA PRO A 197 -11.07 15.76 -4.73
C PRO A 197 -10.89 14.56 -5.66
N THR A 198 -10.63 13.41 -5.07
CA THR A 198 -10.43 12.18 -5.84
C THR A 198 -10.94 10.95 -5.11
N LEU A 199 -11.18 9.88 -5.86
CA LEU A 199 -11.74 8.62 -5.40
C LEU A 199 -11.02 7.45 -6.07
N LEU A 200 -10.85 6.35 -5.34
CA LEU A 200 -10.53 5.04 -5.90
C LEU A 200 -11.45 3.98 -5.31
N VAL A 201 -12.01 3.15 -6.16
CA VAL A 201 -12.64 1.88 -5.77
C VAL A 201 -11.77 0.76 -6.32
N SER A 202 -11.42 -0.20 -5.48
CA SER A 202 -10.61 -1.37 -5.87
C SER A 202 -11.28 -2.66 -5.42
N GLY A 203 -11.12 -3.70 -6.22
CA GLY A 203 -11.50 -5.06 -5.89
C GLY A 203 -10.33 -6.00 -6.16
N LYS A 204 -9.91 -6.76 -5.15
CA LYS A 204 -8.83 -7.74 -5.25
C LYS A 204 -9.35 -9.11 -4.85
N TYR A 205 -9.07 -10.09 -5.69
CA TYR A 205 -9.38 -11.49 -5.43
C TYR A 205 -8.09 -12.29 -5.34
N ASP A 206 -7.86 -12.92 -4.20
CA ASP A 206 -6.70 -13.75 -3.93
C ASP A 206 -7.15 -15.21 -3.74
N TRP A 207 -6.37 -16.16 -4.25
CA TRP A 207 -6.60 -17.58 -4.00
C TRP A 207 -5.30 -18.32 -3.69
N LEU A 208 -5.36 -19.17 -2.66
CA LEU A 208 -4.26 -19.99 -2.22
C LEU A 208 -4.18 -21.24 -3.09
N ILE A 209 -3.05 -21.43 -3.78
CA ILE A 209 -2.80 -22.57 -4.67
C ILE A 209 -2.18 -23.72 -3.89
N VAL A 210 -1.09 -23.42 -3.15
CA VAL A 210 -0.30 -24.39 -2.38
C VAL A 210 -0.21 -23.95 -0.92
N GLY A 211 -0.09 -24.90 -0.01
CA GLY A 211 0.05 -24.62 1.43
C GLY A 211 -1.29 -24.38 2.13
N LYS A 212 -2.36 -24.98 1.61
CA LYS A 212 -3.70 -24.92 2.19
C LYS A 212 -3.74 -25.61 3.56
N SER A 213 -4.61 -25.14 4.45
CA SER A 213 -4.96 -25.87 5.67
C SER A 213 -5.77 -27.10 5.28
N ASP A 214 -5.42 -28.25 5.86
CA ASP A 214 -6.06 -29.55 5.59
C ASP A 214 -7.20 -29.89 6.59
N GLY A 215 -7.51 -28.94 7.50
CA GLY A 215 -8.51 -29.16 8.53
C GLY A 215 -8.09 -30.10 9.66
N SER A 216 -6.89 -30.68 9.60
CA SER A 216 -6.38 -31.63 10.62
C SER A 216 -6.04 -30.97 11.96
N GLY A 217 -6.17 -29.65 12.06
CA GLY A 217 -5.74 -28.87 13.23
C GLY A 217 -4.24 -28.52 13.20
N ASN A 218 -3.44 -29.18 12.37
CA ASN A 218 -2.04 -28.83 12.15
C ASN A 218 -1.92 -27.68 11.13
N ASN A 219 -1.88 -26.46 11.64
CA ASN A 219 -1.78 -25.26 10.81
C ASN A 219 -0.34 -24.82 10.52
N LYS A 220 0.68 -25.57 10.96
CA LYS A 220 2.07 -25.28 10.66
C LYS A 220 2.37 -25.61 9.20
N GLY A 221 3.09 -24.72 8.53
CA GLY A 221 3.55 -24.87 7.16
C GLY A 221 4.89 -24.22 6.93
N ASN A 222 5.51 -24.54 5.80
CA ASN A 222 6.81 -23.98 5.42
C ASN A 222 6.80 -23.34 4.03
N PHE A 223 5.74 -23.54 3.25
CA PHE A 223 5.60 -22.98 1.92
C PHE A 223 4.13 -22.63 1.61
N GLN A 224 3.92 -21.48 1.00
CA GLN A 224 2.63 -21.06 0.45
C GLN A 224 2.84 -20.40 -0.90
N LEU A 225 1.95 -20.68 -1.85
CA LEU A 225 1.84 -20.02 -3.13
C LEU A 225 0.40 -19.56 -3.32
N SER A 226 0.22 -18.28 -3.61
CA SER A 226 -1.07 -17.69 -3.94
C SER A 226 -1.02 -16.93 -5.26
N ALA A 227 -2.16 -16.82 -5.93
CA ALA A 227 -2.34 -15.93 -7.07
C ALA A 227 -3.40 -14.88 -6.73
N ASN A 228 -3.40 -13.79 -7.48
CA ASN A 228 -4.37 -12.72 -7.30
C ASN A 228 -4.69 -12.01 -8.61
N THR A 229 -5.88 -11.39 -8.63
CA THR A 229 -6.26 -10.42 -9.63
C THR A 229 -6.82 -9.18 -8.93
N GLU A 230 -6.65 -8.01 -9.55
CA GLU A 230 -7.14 -6.76 -8.97
C GLU A 230 -7.64 -5.83 -10.07
N LEU A 231 -8.73 -5.12 -9.80
CA LEU A 231 -9.28 -4.05 -10.61
C LEU A 231 -9.33 -2.77 -9.80
N ARG A 232 -9.03 -1.64 -10.44
CA ARG A 232 -9.04 -0.29 -9.85
C ARG A 232 -9.78 0.65 -10.76
N LEU A 233 -10.66 1.46 -10.17
CA LEU A 233 -11.49 2.46 -10.87
C LEU A 233 -11.49 3.76 -10.07
N GLY A 234 -11.05 4.85 -10.70
CA GLY A 234 -10.95 6.17 -10.09
C GLY A 234 -9.71 6.92 -10.54
N TYR A 235 -8.93 7.46 -9.61
CA TYR A 235 -7.65 8.11 -9.96
C TYR A 235 -6.64 7.13 -10.60
N TYR A 236 -6.86 5.84 -10.48
CA TYR A 236 -6.29 4.78 -11.32
C TYR A 236 -7.40 4.04 -12.03
N VAL A 237 -7.22 3.76 -13.33
CA VAL A 237 -8.00 2.76 -14.06
C VAL A 237 -7.03 1.70 -14.53
N SER A 238 -7.05 0.56 -13.87
CA SER A 238 -6.08 -0.51 -14.14
C SER A 238 -6.61 -1.88 -13.74
N GLY A 239 -6.09 -2.92 -14.39
CA GLY A 239 -6.24 -4.30 -14.01
C GLY A 239 -4.88 -4.92 -13.74
N SER A 240 -4.78 -5.87 -12.83
CA SER A 240 -3.54 -6.60 -12.56
C SER A 240 -3.77 -8.07 -12.26
N ALA A 241 -2.73 -8.87 -12.48
CA ALA A 241 -2.66 -10.26 -12.06
C ALA A 241 -1.26 -10.55 -11.53
N GLY A 242 -1.17 -11.41 -10.51
CA GLY A 242 0.10 -11.70 -9.87
C GLY A 242 0.12 -13.01 -9.13
N ILE A 243 1.32 -13.40 -8.72
CA ILE A 243 1.60 -14.53 -7.85
C ILE A 243 2.44 -14.07 -6.66
N ASN A 244 2.21 -14.68 -5.51
CA ASN A 244 2.99 -14.41 -4.29
C ASN A 244 3.37 -15.73 -3.62
N THR A 245 4.53 -15.75 -3.02
CA THR A 245 5.05 -16.91 -2.28
C THR A 245 5.52 -16.51 -0.88
N ARG A 246 5.42 -17.44 0.06
CA ARG A 246 5.96 -17.33 1.42
C ARG A 246 6.67 -18.62 1.76
N VAL A 247 7.89 -18.53 2.32
CA VAL A 247 8.75 -19.68 2.68
C VAL A 247 9.32 -19.46 4.08
N GLY A 248 9.14 -20.43 4.97
CA GLY A 248 9.67 -20.35 6.33
C GLY A 248 8.75 -21.00 7.37
N LEU A 249 8.75 -20.46 8.56
CA LEU A 249 7.85 -20.88 9.63
C LEU A 249 6.51 -20.16 9.47
N LEU A 250 5.49 -20.87 9.03
CA LEU A 250 4.20 -20.29 8.62
C LEU A 250 3.04 -20.88 9.41
N ASP A 251 2.02 -20.07 9.66
CA ASP A 251 0.67 -20.54 9.91
C ASP A 251 -0.10 -20.60 8.58
N LYS A 252 -0.59 -21.79 8.21
CA LYS A 252 -1.31 -22.03 6.94
C LYS A 252 -2.58 -21.19 6.80
N ARG A 253 -3.19 -20.77 7.92
CA ARG A 253 -4.40 -19.93 7.93
C ARG A 253 -4.09 -18.47 7.64
N ASN A 254 -2.85 -18.06 7.89
CA ASN A 254 -2.38 -16.68 7.81
C ASN A 254 -1.67 -16.45 6.47
N TRP A 255 -2.44 -16.32 5.42
CA TRP A 255 -1.94 -16.05 4.09
C TRP A 255 -2.61 -14.78 3.52
N GLY A 256 -2.16 -14.34 2.41
CA GLY A 256 -2.50 -13.06 1.82
C GLY A 256 -1.38 -12.08 2.08
N MET A 257 -1.01 -11.38 1.05
CA MET A 257 0.03 -10.37 1.10
C MET A 257 -0.49 -9.08 0.52
N ASN A 258 -0.13 -8.04 1.18
CA ASN A 258 -0.34 -6.72 0.66
C ASN A 258 0.95 -6.25 0.01
N THR A 259 0.95 -6.27 -1.30
CA THR A 259 2.04 -5.72 -2.10
C THR A 259 1.62 -4.35 -2.58
N LEU A 260 2.34 -3.36 -2.17
CA LEU A 260 2.03 -1.95 -2.34
C LEU A 260 2.59 -1.35 -3.63
N PRO A 261 2.19 -0.18 -4.05
CA PRO A 261 2.15 1.06 -3.25
C PRO A 261 0.84 1.28 -2.48
N ILE A 262 0.93 2.03 -1.38
CA ILE A 262 -0.21 2.39 -0.51
C ILE A 262 -1.36 3.02 -1.32
N SER A 263 -1.05 3.80 -2.36
CA SER A 263 -2.02 4.42 -3.26
C SER A 263 -2.93 3.43 -3.99
N SER A 264 -2.55 2.17 -4.06
CA SER A 264 -3.31 1.13 -4.79
C SER A 264 -4.40 0.45 -3.96
N GLY A 265 -4.57 0.84 -2.71
CA GLY A 265 -5.48 0.18 -1.77
C GLY A 265 -4.75 -0.81 -0.85
N TYR A 266 -5.41 -1.21 0.22
CA TYR A 266 -4.78 -1.97 1.29
C TYR A 266 -5.70 -3.06 1.83
N SER A 267 -5.19 -4.28 1.94
CA SER A 267 -5.88 -5.40 2.57
C SER A 267 -4.91 -6.23 3.40
N ILE A 268 -5.27 -6.52 4.65
CA ILE A 268 -4.53 -7.45 5.50
C ILE A 268 -5.45 -8.61 5.85
N VAL A 269 -4.97 -9.82 5.68
CA VAL A 269 -5.70 -10.99 6.15
C VAL A 269 -5.40 -11.22 7.62
N SER A 270 -6.44 -11.24 8.42
CA SER A 270 -6.38 -11.58 9.83
C SER A 270 -6.03 -13.05 10.01
N SER A 271 -5.13 -13.36 10.93
CA SER A 271 -4.90 -14.71 11.38
C SER A 271 -5.50 -14.93 12.77
N GLN A 272 -6.06 -16.10 12.98
CA GLN A 272 -6.41 -16.55 14.33
C GLN A 272 -5.17 -16.97 15.12
N LYS A 273 -5.29 -16.96 16.46
CA LYS A 273 -4.35 -17.38 17.51
C LYS A 273 -2.93 -17.79 17.10
N ASN A 274 -2.05 -17.20 17.65
CA ASN A 274 -0.66 -16.82 17.62
C ASN A 274 0.39 -17.95 17.60
N PRO A 275 0.75 -18.57 16.48
CA PRO A 275 2.09 -19.09 16.38
C PRO A 275 3.09 -17.97 16.03
N PHE A 276 4.33 -18.17 16.45
CA PHE A 276 5.46 -17.42 15.90
C PHE A 276 5.57 -17.73 14.41
N GLU A 277 5.74 -16.69 13.60
CA GLU A 277 6.03 -16.79 12.18
C GLU A 277 7.33 -16.07 11.84
N LEU A 278 8.13 -16.67 10.99
CA LEU A 278 9.30 -16.05 10.36
C LEU A 278 9.43 -16.59 8.94
N PHE A 279 9.37 -15.73 7.95
CA PHE A 279 9.32 -16.17 6.56
C PHE A 279 9.93 -15.15 5.59
N LEU A 280 10.46 -15.69 4.52
CA LEU A 280 10.74 -14.95 3.30
C LEU A 280 9.46 -14.85 2.48
N MET A 281 9.30 -13.77 1.77
CA MET A 281 8.17 -13.55 0.86
C MET A 281 8.65 -12.93 -0.44
N GLY A 282 7.96 -13.24 -1.52
CA GLY A 282 8.25 -12.67 -2.83
C GLY A 282 7.07 -12.78 -3.76
N GLY A 283 7.05 -11.97 -4.80
CA GLY A 283 5.97 -11.97 -5.77
C GLY A 283 6.33 -11.26 -7.07
N LEU A 284 5.50 -11.57 -8.07
CA LEU A 284 5.51 -10.92 -9.38
C LEU A 284 4.10 -10.51 -9.73
N LYS A 285 3.92 -9.31 -10.28
CA LYS A 285 2.63 -8.77 -10.70
C LYS A 285 2.76 -8.03 -12.03
N GLY A 286 1.86 -8.32 -12.96
CA GLY A 286 1.66 -7.54 -14.17
C GLY A 286 0.47 -6.60 -13.99
N ASN A 287 0.62 -5.34 -14.38
CA ASN A 287 -0.45 -4.34 -14.35
C ASN A 287 -0.71 -3.85 -15.78
N SER A 288 -2.00 -3.73 -16.14
CA SER A 288 -2.46 -3.07 -17.35
C SER A 288 -3.12 -1.74 -16.98
N TRP A 289 -2.68 -0.63 -17.60
CA TRP A 289 -3.09 0.72 -17.27
C TRP A 289 -3.91 1.34 -18.40
N LEU A 290 -5.05 1.92 -18.04
CA LEU A 290 -5.84 2.77 -18.91
C LEU A 290 -5.78 4.24 -18.48
N TYR A 291 -5.55 4.50 -17.19
CA TYR A 291 -5.48 5.85 -16.65
C TYR A 291 -4.69 5.90 -15.34
N ASN A 292 -3.92 6.98 -15.16
CA ASN A 292 -3.19 7.29 -13.94
C ASN A 292 -3.22 8.79 -13.71
N ALA A 293 -4.09 9.26 -12.80
CA ALA A 293 -4.25 10.68 -12.50
C ALA A 293 -2.95 11.33 -12.00
N LEU A 294 -2.08 10.56 -11.35
CA LEU A 294 -0.81 11.06 -10.80
C LEU A 294 0.29 11.23 -11.87
N LEU A 295 -0.03 10.93 -13.13
CA LEU A 295 0.80 11.20 -14.31
C LEU A 295 0.07 12.10 -15.31
N MET A 296 -1.25 11.91 -15.45
CA MET A 296 -2.04 12.50 -16.54
C MET A 296 -2.88 13.70 -16.08
N GLY A 297 -2.96 13.95 -14.77
CA GLY A 297 -3.93 14.91 -14.22
C GLY A 297 -5.33 14.31 -14.14
N GLN A 298 -6.28 15.07 -13.59
CA GLN A 298 -7.69 14.67 -13.46
C GLN A 298 -8.61 15.69 -14.10
N PHE A 299 -9.34 16.53 -13.35
CA PHE A 299 -10.28 17.52 -13.91
C PHE A 299 -9.65 18.89 -14.06
N ARG A 300 -8.73 19.26 -13.17
CA ARG A 300 -8.02 20.55 -13.22
C ARG A 300 -6.83 20.47 -14.17
N ASN A 301 -6.61 21.56 -14.91
CA ASN A 301 -5.39 21.69 -15.70
C ASN A 301 -4.18 21.79 -14.78
N SER A 302 -3.13 21.04 -15.12
CA SER A 302 -1.84 21.07 -14.46
C SER A 302 -0.75 21.40 -15.50
N PRO A 303 0.29 22.18 -15.13
CA PRO A 303 1.31 22.63 -16.07
C PRO A 303 2.04 21.49 -16.76
N TYR A 304 2.35 20.44 -16.02
CA TYR A 304 3.06 19.26 -16.52
C TYR A 304 2.22 18.00 -16.29
N THR A 305 1.83 17.35 -17.38
CA THR A 305 1.12 16.08 -17.39
C THR A 305 1.60 15.21 -18.52
N LEU A 306 1.52 13.92 -18.36
CA LEU A 306 1.81 12.95 -19.42
C LEU A 306 0.51 12.58 -20.16
N SER A 307 0.61 12.43 -21.47
CA SER A 307 -0.51 12.00 -22.30
C SER A 307 -0.71 10.48 -22.18
N PHE A 308 -1.90 10.00 -22.59
CA PHE A 308 -2.19 8.56 -22.67
C PHE A 308 -1.22 7.80 -23.60
N LYS A 309 -0.67 8.47 -24.63
CA LYS A 309 0.33 7.86 -25.52
C LYS A 309 1.66 7.61 -24.83
N GLN A 310 2.02 8.45 -23.86
CA GLN A 310 3.23 8.35 -23.06
C GLN A 310 3.10 7.38 -21.88
N LEU A 311 1.88 7.01 -21.48
CA LEU A 311 1.66 6.02 -20.45
C LEU A 311 2.07 4.62 -20.95
N ASN A 312 2.92 3.93 -20.19
CA ASN A 312 3.18 2.52 -20.42
C ASN A 312 1.96 1.71 -19.98
N LYS A 313 1.26 1.18 -20.97
CA LYS A 313 0.00 0.45 -20.76
C LYS A 313 0.18 -0.86 -20.02
N PHE A 314 1.39 -1.36 -19.93
CA PHE A 314 1.75 -2.55 -19.20
C PHE A 314 3.00 -2.30 -18.36
N THR A 315 2.92 -2.60 -17.06
CA THR A 315 4.04 -2.54 -16.14
C THR A 315 4.18 -3.85 -15.38
N MET A 316 5.41 -4.17 -15.00
CA MET A 316 5.73 -5.31 -14.15
C MET A 316 6.18 -4.82 -12.78
N GLU A 317 5.76 -5.52 -11.73
CA GLU A 317 6.26 -5.33 -10.38
C GLU A 317 6.82 -6.63 -9.83
N TRP A 318 7.87 -6.51 -9.06
CA TRP A 318 8.41 -7.58 -8.24
C TRP A 318 8.52 -7.13 -6.79
N ASN A 319 8.45 -8.05 -5.87
CA ASN A 319 8.73 -7.79 -4.45
C ASN A 319 9.52 -8.96 -3.86
N LEU A 320 10.34 -8.63 -2.87
CA LEU A 320 11.10 -9.60 -2.09
C LEU A 320 11.30 -9.04 -0.68
N GLY A 321 11.06 -9.86 0.34
CA GLY A 321 11.16 -9.38 1.70
C GLY A 321 11.15 -10.47 2.76
N VAL A 322 11.13 -10.02 4.00
CA VAL A 322 11.03 -10.85 5.20
C VAL A 322 9.86 -10.35 6.05
N GLY A 323 9.13 -11.29 6.64
CA GLY A 323 8.04 -11.00 7.56
C GLY A 323 8.15 -11.86 8.82
N THR A 324 7.69 -11.31 9.92
CA THR A 324 7.63 -12.00 11.21
C THR A 324 6.36 -11.67 11.96
N LYS A 325 5.93 -12.61 12.79
CA LYS A 325 4.91 -12.41 13.81
C LYS A 325 5.46 -12.96 15.13
N ILE A 326 5.58 -12.12 16.13
CA ILE A 326 6.14 -12.42 17.43
C ILE A 326 5.04 -12.32 18.49
N PRO A 327 4.48 -13.43 18.95
CA PRO A 327 3.57 -13.44 20.09
C PRO A 327 4.37 -13.19 21.38
N PHE A 328 3.87 -12.35 22.27
CA PHE A 328 4.55 -12.06 23.53
C PHE A 328 3.63 -12.17 24.78
N CYS A 329 2.33 -12.17 24.56
CA CYS A 329 1.33 -12.42 25.62
C CYS A 329 0.18 -13.22 25.04
N LYS A 330 -0.71 -13.73 25.91
CA LYS A 330 -1.95 -14.38 25.48
C LYS A 330 -2.76 -13.39 24.61
N ASN A 331 -3.00 -13.75 23.36
CA ASN A 331 -3.73 -12.96 22.36
C ASN A 331 -3.07 -11.63 21.94
N ARG A 332 -1.76 -11.44 22.14
CA ARG A 332 -1.02 -10.24 21.70
C ARG A 332 0.18 -10.62 20.87
N ALA A 333 0.43 -9.88 19.80
CA ALA A 333 1.59 -10.07 18.96
C ALA A 333 2.07 -8.76 18.32
N ILE A 334 3.34 -8.74 17.94
CA ILE A 334 3.87 -7.77 16.99
C ILE A 334 4.04 -8.48 15.65
N ARG A 335 3.53 -7.86 14.60
CA ARG A 335 3.81 -8.25 13.21
C ARG A 335 4.65 -7.19 12.56
N ALA A 336 5.73 -7.60 11.92
CA ALA A 336 6.60 -6.71 11.18
C ALA A 336 6.96 -7.33 9.83
N SER A 337 7.14 -6.48 8.81
CA SER A 337 7.70 -6.90 7.53
C SER A 337 8.52 -5.79 6.89
N VAL A 338 9.51 -6.21 6.13
CA VAL A 338 10.36 -5.35 5.30
C VAL A 338 10.42 -5.97 3.91
N MET A 339 10.08 -5.21 2.88
CA MET A 339 10.16 -5.65 1.49
C MET A 339 10.89 -4.63 0.63
N ALA A 340 11.68 -5.11 -0.32
CA ALA A 340 12.07 -4.35 -1.49
C ALA A 340 11.02 -4.59 -2.58
N VAL A 341 10.58 -3.53 -3.22
CA VAL A 341 9.62 -3.54 -4.34
C VAL A 341 10.25 -2.83 -5.52
N GLY A 342 10.08 -3.37 -6.71
CA GLY A 342 10.53 -2.72 -7.95
C GLY A 342 9.42 -2.72 -8.98
N ARG A 343 9.35 -1.64 -9.77
CA ARG A 343 8.39 -1.45 -10.86
C ARG A 343 9.11 -1.04 -12.13
N SER A 344 8.69 -1.62 -13.26
CA SER A 344 9.14 -1.22 -14.58
C SER A 344 8.67 0.21 -14.91
N PRO A 345 9.25 0.88 -15.93
CA PRO A 345 8.86 2.24 -16.30
C PRO A 345 7.35 2.40 -16.43
N GLU A 346 6.79 3.42 -15.78
CA GLU A 346 5.35 3.74 -15.83
C GLU A 346 4.97 4.56 -17.07
N PHE A 347 5.97 5.17 -17.73
CA PHE A 347 5.77 6.01 -18.92
C PHE A 347 6.97 5.91 -19.85
N SER A 348 6.75 6.33 -21.10
CA SER A 348 7.76 6.41 -22.16
C SER A 348 7.68 7.78 -22.80
N THR A 349 8.73 8.58 -22.59
CA THR A 349 8.92 9.91 -23.16
C THR A 349 10.23 9.95 -23.91
N VAL A 350 11.35 10.10 -23.18
CA VAL A 350 12.71 9.97 -23.67
C VAL A 350 13.44 8.94 -22.83
N LYS A 351 14.38 8.22 -23.44
CA LYS A 351 15.06 7.06 -22.84
C LYS A 351 15.68 7.34 -21.47
N GLU A 352 16.11 8.56 -21.23
CA GLU A 352 16.70 8.99 -19.95
C GLU A 352 15.73 8.82 -18.78
N PHE A 353 14.44 9.02 -19.01
CA PHE A 353 13.40 8.94 -17.97
C PHE A 353 12.66 7.61 -17.94
N GLU A 354 12.89 6.74 -18.93
CA GLU A 354 12.37 5.37 -18.97
C GLU A 354 13.20 4.46 -18.08
N ARG A 355 12.85 4.38 -16.80
CA ARG A 355 13.66 3.63 -15.83
C ARG A 355 12.83 2.79 -14.87
N TRP A 356 13.40 1.67 -14.47
CA TRP A 356 12.95 0.93 -13.30
C TRP A 356 13.13 1.80 -12.05
N HIS A 357 12.19 1.73 -11.15
CA HIS A 357 12.33 2.35 -9.85
C HIS A 357 11.99 1.33 -8.76
N SER A 358 12.55 1.55 -7.58
CA SER A 358 12.40 0.64 -6.46
C SER A 358 12.26 1.43 -5.16
N TRP A 359 11.53 0.84 -4.22
CA TRP A 359 11.36 1.38 -2.87
C TRP A 359 11.33 0.26 -1.85
N ALA A 360 11.54 0.59 -0.58
CA ALA A 360 11.30 -0.32 0.52
C ALA A 360 9.91 -0.11 1.08
N ASP A 361 9.27 -1.18 1.50
CA ASP A 361 8.02 -1.22 2.26
C ASP A 361 8.31 -1.73 3.66
N LEU A 362 7.96 -0.92 4.65
CA LEU A 362 8.09 -1.23 6.06
C LEU A 362 6.70 -1.26 6.69
N GLN A 363 6.35 -2.36 7.34
CA GLN A 363 5.07 -2.51 8.02
C GLN A 363 5.31 -2.95 9.46
N LEU A 364 4.63 -2.30 10.40
CA LEU A 364 4.66 -2.65 11.80
C LEU A 364 3.26 -2.57 12.39
N TYR A 365 2.81 -3.65 13.01
CA TYR A 365 1.50 -3.76 13.64
C TYR A 365 1.60 -4.34 15.04
N TYR A 366 0.78 -3.81 15.92
CA TYR A 366 0.42 -4.39 17.19
C TYR A 366 -0.94 -5.08 17.05
N GLU A 367 -1.03 -6.35 17.46
CA GLU A 367 -2.22 -7.19 17.41
C GLU A 367 -2.67 -7.56 18.82
N TRP A 368 -4.01 -7.57 19.07
CA TRP A 368 -4.58 -7.98 20.34
C TRP A 368 -5.95 -8.63 20.19
#